data_30812cd2cb11cb3c9525298aee240668
#
_entry.id   30812cd2cb11cb3c9525298aee240668
#
_cell.length_a   1.000
_cell.length_b   1.000
_cell.length_c   1.000
_cell.angle_alpha   90.00
_cell.angle_beta   90.00
_cell.angle_gamma   90.00
#
_symmetry.space_group_name_H-M   'P 1'
#
loop_
_entity.id
_entity.type
_entity.pdbx_description
1 polymer ?
#
loop_
_entity_poly.entity_id
_entity_poly.type
_entity_poly.pdbx_seq_one_letter_code
_entity_poly.pdbx_strand_id
1 'polypeptide(L)'
;MNAELIAVGTEILLGDIVNTDAQLISQGLSELGINVFYQTVVGDNPARLRHVIETARDRADIIITTGGLGPTLDDLTKETLATVFGKKMALHQPSLDRLTEFFNKIGREMTKNNEKQAWLPEGCTVFTNLWGTAPGCAFEAYGKHVLMLPGPPRECNPMWKECAMPYLYKLAGGCIVSHNIRVFGLGESSMEHILHDMMEKSKNPTIAPYAKTSECFARVTAKADTTEECEKLLEPVVREIVELLGDDVYGVDVDSLEQVVGDGLREKGLKLAVAESCTGGLLSKRITDVPGCSDYYLGGVCSYANEVKMNVLGVRKETLDTVGAVSAETAEQMAAGVAKALGADIGVGITGIAGPGGGTEDKPTGLVYISVWYDGKFFTRKMQSSLGRDRVRMQAASTALDLIRRHIF
;
A
#
# COMPACT_ATOMS: atom_id res chain seq x y z
N MET A 1 18.99 4.06 -16.60
CA MET A 1 18.30 2.94 -17.32
C MET A 1 16.80 3.15 -17.23
N ASN A 2 16.08 2.73 -18.24
CA ASN A 2 14.61 2.70 -18.24
C ASN A 2 14.10 1.27 -18.41
N ALA A 3 12.97 0.98 -17.76
CA ALA A 3 12.31 -0.31 -17.84
C ALA A 3 10.92 -0.18 -18.47
N GLU A 4 10.46 -1.22 -19.15
CA GLU A 4 9.08 -1.43 -19.54
C GLU A 4 8.54 -2.69 -18.89
N LEU A 5 7.33 -2.57 -18.31
CA LEU A 5 6.60 -3.69 -17.74
C LEU A 5 5.58 -4.22 -18.73
N ILE A 6 5.54 -5.53 -18.94
CA ILE A 6 4.57 -6.19 -19.82
C ILE A 6 3.84 -7.24 -18.99
N ALA A 7 2.58 -6.98 -18.68
CA ALA A 7 1.71 -7.97 -18.03
C ALA A 7 1.00 -8.81 -19.09
N VAL A 8 1.18 -10.12 -19.00
CA VAL A 8 0.58 -11.11 -19.93
C VAL A 8 -0.54 -11.83 -19.21
N GLY A 9 -1.76 -11.64 -19.66
CA GLY A 9 -2.97 -12.27 -19.12
C GLY A 9 -4.23 -11.62 -19.68
N THR A 10 -5.10 -12.42 -20.20
CA THR A 10 -6.39 -11.99 -20.76
C THR A 10 -7.32 -11.47 -19.66
N GLU A 11 -7.29 -12.04 -18.46
CA GLU A 11 -8.06 -11.64 -17.28
C GLU A 11 -7.75 -10.21 -16.80
N ILE A 12 -6.52 -9.76 -17.01
CA ILE A 12 -6.12 -8.37 -16.70
C ILE A 12 -6.76 -7.41 -17.70
N LEU A 13 -6.78 -7.77 -19.00
CA LEU A 13 -7.42 -6.95 -20.04
C LEU A 13 -8.94 -6.86 -19.87
N LEU A 14 -9.58 -7.94 -19.41
CA LEU A 14 -11.03 -7.98 -19.16
C LEU A 14 -11.41 -7.21 -17.88
N GLY A 15 -10.44 -6.88 -17.04
CA GLY A 15 -10.68 -6.20 -15.77
C GLY A 15 -11.18 -7.13 -14.65
N ASP A 16 -11.06 -8.44 -14.83
CA ASP A 16 -11.45 -9.44 -13.82
C ASP A 16 -10.55 -9.37 -12.58
N ILE A 17 -9.29 -8.99 -12.79
CA ILE A 17 -8.31 -8.78 -11.72
C ILE A 17 -7.56 -7.46 -11.87
N VAL A 18 -7.11 -6.92 -10.74
CA VAL A 18 -6.24 -5.72 -10.70
C VAL A 18 -4.79 -6.15 -10.87
N ASN A 19 -4.03 -5.46 -11.72
CA ASN A 19 -2.61 -5.69 -11.92
C ASN A 19 -1.78 -5.15 -10.74
N THR A 20 -1.74 -5.89 -9.64
CA THR A 20 -0.97 -5.55 -8.43
C THR A 20 0.53 -5.79 -8.60
N ASP A 21 0.93 -6.70 -9.49
CA ASP A 21 2.33 -7.00 -9.77
C ASP A 21 3.03 -5.80 -10.41
N ALA A 22 2.39 -5.14 -11.38
CA ALA A 22 2.94 -3.95 -11.99
C ALA A 22 3.14 -2.80 -10.99
N GLN A 23 2.23 -2.65 -10.02
CA GLN A 23 2.39 -1.69 -8.93
C GLN A 23 3.62 -2.00 -8.09
N LEU A 24 3.77 -3.24 -7.61
CA LEU A 24 4.89 -3.67 -6.77
C LEU A 24 6.22 -3.51 -7.50
N ILE A 25 6.30 -3.98 -8.76
CA ILE A 25 7.51 -3.92 -9.57
C ILE A 25 7.90 -2.48 -9.85
N SER A 26 6.95 -1.61 -10.18
CA SER A 26 7.23 -0.18 -10.42
C SER A 26 7.77 0.52 -9.19
N GLN A 27 7.24 0.20 -7.99
CA GLN A 27 7.76 0.71 -6.73
C GLN A 27 9.21 0.26 -6.50
N GLY A 28 9.50 -1.02 -6.67
CA GLY A 28 10.86 -1.54 -6.52
C GLY A 28 11.84 -1.02 -7.58
N LEU A 29 11.40 -0.78 -8.82
CA LEU A 29 12.22 -0.14 -9.85
C LEU A 29 12.55 1.31 -9.49
N SER A 30 11.59 2.03 -8.95
CA SER A 30 11.80 3.38 -8.44
C SER A 30 12.83 3.41 -7.30
N GLU A 31 12.82 2.43 -6.41
CA GLU A 31 13.83 2.26 -5.34
C GLU A 31 15.24 1.99 -5.91
N LEU A 32 15.31 1.33 -7.07
CA LEU A 32 16.57 1.08 -7.79
C LEU A 32 16.98 2.24 -8.73
N GLY A 33 16.19 3.33 -8.80
CA GLY A 33 16.41 4.45 -9.72
C GLY A 33 16.31 4.09 -11.19
N ILE A 34 15.53 3.07 -11.48
CA ILE A 34 15.20 2.65 -12.83
C ILE A 34 13.85 3.27 -13.19
N ASN A 35 13.84 4.10 -14.22
CA ASN A 35 12.60 4.76 -14.66
C ASN A 35 11.67 3.77 -15.35
N VAL A 36 10.37 3.89 -15.11
CA VAL A 36 9.32 3.18 -15.83
C VAL A 36 8.52 4.20 -16.63
N PHE A 37 8.63 4.16 -17.95
CA PHE A 37 7.86 5.06 -18.82
C PHE A 37 6.64 4.38 -19.43
N TYR A 38 6.65 3.06 -19.53
CA TYR A 38 5.59 2.29 -20.15
C TYR A 38 5.23 1.06 -19.34
N GLN A 39 3.93 0.85 -19.21
CA GLN A 39 3.34 -0.40 -18.70
C GLN A 39 2.34 -0.87 -19.75
N THR A 40 2.54 -2.07 -20.26
CA THR A 40 1.71 -2.65 -21.30
C THR A 40 1.01 -3.91 -20.78
N VAL A 41 -0.28 -4.03 -21.05
CA VAL A 41 -1.03 -5.26 -20.77
C VAL A 41 -1.36 -5.90 -22.12
N VAL A 42 -1.10 -7.20 -22.25
CA VAL A 42 -1.39 -7.97 -23.44
C VAL A 42 -2.05 -9.31 -23.08
N GLY A 43 -3.08 -9.69 -23.82
CA GLY A 43 -3.71 -11.01 -23.65
C GLY A 43 -2.86 -12.12 -24.26
N ASP A 44 -3.23 -13.36 -23.94
CA ASP A 44 -2.56 -14.60 -24.33
C ASP A 44 -2.66 -14.88 -25.83
N ASN A 45 -1.98 -14.06 -26.61
CA ASN A 45 -1.90 -14.15 -28.07
C ASN A 45 -0.45 -13.96 -28.56
N PRO A 46 0.15 -14.95 -29.21
CA PRO A 46 1.56 -14.92 -29.58
C PRO A 46 1.95 -13.76 -30.49
N ALA A 47 1.11 -13.41 -31.45
CA ALA A 47 1.41 -12.33 -32.39
C ALA A 47 1.36 -10.95 -31.72
N ARG A 48 0.38 -10.70 -30.87
CA ARG A 48 0.27 -9.46 -30.09
C ARG A 48 1.40 -9.35 -29.07
N LEU A 49 1.69 -10.43 -28.34
CA LEU A 49 2.78 -10.47 -27.37
C LEU A 49 4.12 -10.20 -28.06
N ARG A 50 4.39 -10.82 -29.21
CA ARG A 50 5.59 -10.56 -29.99
C ARG A 50 5.71 -9.09 -30.38
N HIS A 51 4.67 -8.47 -30.90
CA HIS A 51 4.66 -7.06 -31.28
C HIS A 51 4.96 -6.12 -30.11
N VAL A 52 4.37 -6.39 -28.93
CA VAL A 52 4.62 -5.63 -27.71
C VAL A 52 6.08 -5.76 -27.28
N ILE A 53 6.63 -6.99 -27.28
CA ILE A 53 8.03 -7.24 -26.92
C ILE A 53 9.00 -6.54 -27.90
N GLU A 54 8.74 -6.60 -29.21
CA GLU A 54 9.56 -5.92 -30.22
C GLU A 54 9.54 -4.40 -30.00
N THR A 55 8.38 -3.82 -29.70
CA THR A 55 8.24 -2.40 -29.36
C THR A 55 9.01 -2.03 -28.09
N ALA A 56 8.90 -2.84 -27.03
CA ALA A 56 9.62 -2.62 -25.77
C ALA A 56 11.13 -2.73 -25.95
N ARG A 57 11.62 -3.69 -26.76
CA ARG A 57 13.04 -3.84 -27.10
C ARG A 57 13.65 -2.58 -27.70
N ASP A 58 12.88 -1.87 -28.54
CA ASP A 58 13.39 -0.70 -29.24
C ASP A 58 13.46 0.55 -28.33
N ARG A 59 12.71 0.59 -27.21
CA ARG A 59 12.58 1.79 -26.36
C ARG A 59 12.98 1.63 -24.89
N ALA A 60 13.19 0.40 -24.41
CA ALA A 60 13.56 0.15 -23.02
C ALA A 60 14.93 -0.54 -22.91
N ASP A 61 15.66 -0.30 -21.82
CA ASP A 61 16.91 -0.98 -21.48
C ASP A 61 16.63 -2.30 -20.76
N ILE A 62 15.52 -2.34 -20.01
CA ILE A 62 15.08 -3.47 -19.21
C ILE A 62 13.63 -3.79 -19.59
N ILE A 63 13.35 -5.04 -19.89
CA ILE A 63 12.02 -5.54 -20.17
C ILE A 63 11.65 -6.55 -19.08
N ILE A 64 10.56 -6.31 -18.38
CA ILE A 64 10.09 -7.20 -17.32
C ILE A 64 8.69 -7.70 -17.70
N THR A 65 8.54 -9.01 -17.82
CA THR A 65 7.24 -9.61 -18.07
C THR A 65 6.70 -10.31 -16.83
N THR A 66 5.38 -10.24 -16.61
CA THR A 66 4.67 -11.04 -15.61
C THR A 66 3.61 -11.88 -16.30
N GLY A 67 3.50 -13.15 -15.94
CA GLY A 67 2.51 -14.09 -16.51
C GLY A 67 2.98 -14.87 -17.75
N GLY A 68 2.18 -15.84 -18.16
CA GLY A 68 2.43 -16.70 -19.32
C GLY A 68 3.62 -17.67 -19.19
N LEU A 69 3.98 -18.06 -17.93
CA LEU A 69 5.06 -19.02 -17.65
C LEU A 69 4.56 -20.42 -17.28
N GLY A 70 3.26 -20.61 -17.25
CA GLY A 70 2.61 -21.85 -16.85
C GLY A 70 2.76 -23.00 -17.86
N PRO A 71 2.05 -24.13 -17.62
CA PRO A 71 2.15 -25.33 -18.43
C PRO A 71 1.15 -25.37 -19.59
N THR A 72 0.26 -24.40 -19.72
CA THR A 72 -0.83 -24.44 -20.69
C THR A 72 -0.36 -24.03 -22.09
N LEU A 73 -1.19 -24.24 -23.11
CA LEU A 73 -0.83 -23.95 -24.50
C LEU A 73 -0.73 -22.46 -24.80
N ASP A 74 -1.43 -21.66 -24.03
CA ASP A 74 -1.46 -20.18 -24.08
C ASP A 74 -0.33 -19.52 -23.28
N ASP A 75 0.36 -20.25 -22.41
CA ASP A 75 1.57 -19.80 -21.72
C ASP A 75 2.78 -19.76 -22.67
N LEU A 76 2.95 -18.67 -23.42
CA LEU A 76 3.96 -18.55 -24.48
C LEU A 76 4.99 -17.42 -24.26
N THR A 77 5.04 -16.86 -23.08
CA THR A 77 5.91 -15.70 -22.78
C THR A 77 7.39 -16.05 -22.99
N LYS A 78 7.86 -17.16 -22.48
CA LYS A 78 9.27 -17.58 -22.57
C LYS A 78 9.70 -17.83 -24.01
N GLU A 79 8.91 -18.56 -24.77
CA GLU A 79 9.17 -18.93 -26.15
C GLU A 79 9.15 -17.69 -27.06
N THR A 80 8.23 -16.77 -26.80
CA THR A 80 8.12 -15.53 -27.58
C THR A 80 9.31 -14.63 -27.32
N LEU A 81 9.69 -14.43 -26.05
CA LEU A 81 10.88 -13.66 -25.69
C LEU A 81 12.14 -14.30 -26.25
N ALA A 82 12.33 -15.62 -26.08
CA ALA A 82 13.48 -16.32 -26.65
C ALA A 82 13.57 -16.11 -28.17
N THR A 83 12.45 -16.19 -28.87
CA THR A 83 12.41 -15.97 -30.33
C THR A 83 12.78 -14.56 -30.73
N VAL A 84 12.22 -13.52 -30.05
CA VAL A 84 12.50 -12.10 -30.34
C VAL A 84 13.95 -11.74 -30.05
N PHE A 85 14.55 -12.36 -29.03
CA PHE A 85 15.94 -12.12 -28.63
C PHE A 85 16.95 -13.14 -29.17
N GLY A 86 16.55 -14.01 -30.10
CA GLY A 86 17.42 -14.95 -30.76
C GLY A 86 18.03 -16.01 -29.83
N LYS A 87 17.37 -16.31 -28.70
CA LYS A 87 17.80 -17.32 -27.72
C LYS A 87 17.18 -18.68 -28.07
N LYS A 88 17.93 -19.76 -27.85
CA LYS A 88 17.40 -21.12 -27.90
C LYS A 88 16.78 -21.48 -26.56
N MET A 89 15.76 -22.33 -26.58
CA MET A 89 15.20 -22.91 -25.38
C MET A 89 15.98 -24.16 -25.00
N ALA A 90 16.36 -24.31 -23.73
CA ALA A 90 17.06 -25.46 -23.19
C ALA A 90 16.34 -25.99 -21.92
N LEU A 91 16.38 -27.29 -21.73
CA LEU A 91 15.84 -27.91 -20.52
C LEU A 91 16.77 -27.61 -19.33
N HIS A 92 16.21 -26.98 -18.29
CA HIS A 92 16.91 -26.73 -17.04
C HIS A 92 16.60 -27.87 -16.06
N GLN A 93 17.51 -28.85 -15.97
CA GLN A 93 17.30 -30.06 -15.18
C GLN A 93 16.93 -29.78 -13.71
N PRO A 94 17.60 -28.84 -12.99
CA PRO A 94 17.22 -28.55 -11.59
C PRO A 94 15.77 -28.05 -11.44
N SER A 95 15.24 -27.32 -12.43
CA SER A 95 13.84 -26.92 -12.41
C SER A 95 12.89 -28.09 -12.66
N LEU A 96 13.27 -29.01 -13.53
CA LEU A 96 12.48 -30.23 -13.78
C LEU A 96 12.45 -31.15 -12.55
N ASP A 97 13.60 -31.34 -11.91
CA ASP A 97 13.72 -32.16 -10.70
C ASP A 97 12.84 -31.59 -9.58
N ARG A 98 12.88 -30.25 -9.38
CA ARG A 98 12.05 -29.56 -8.41
C ARG A 98 10.56 -29.66 -8.72
N LEU A 99 10.15 -29.56 -9.98
CA LEU A 99 8.76 -29.76 -10.40
C LEU A 99 8.30 -31.18 -10.04
N THR A 100 9.14 -32.19 -10.33
CA THR A 100 8.86 -33.58 -10.00
C THR A 100 8.71 -33.78 -8.49
N GLU A 101 9.61 -33.22 -7.69
CA GLU A 101 9.50 -33.24 -6.23
C GLU A 101 8.23 -32.58 -5.71
N PHE A 102 7.86 -31.42 -6.28
CA PHE A 102 6.65 -30.70 -5.91
C PHE A 102 5.40 -31.56 -6.14
N PHE A 103 5.27 -32.19 -7.33
CA PHE A 103 4.12 -33.05 -7.65
C PHE A 103 4.09 -34.30 -6.77
N ASN A 104 5.24 -34.92 -6.51
CA ASN A 104 5.35 -36.06 -5.59
C ASN A 104 4.90 -35.67 -4.16
N LYS A 105 5.30 -34.51 -3.67
CA LYS A 105 4.95 -34.03 -2.33
C LYS A 105 3.44 -33.80 -2.15
N ILE A 106 2.74 -33.35 -3.19
CA ILE A 106 1.29 -33.16 -3.16
C ILE A 106 0.50 -34.42 -3.54
N GLY A 107 1.16 -35.54 -3.79
CA GLY A 107 0.54 -36.81 -4.15
C GLY A 107 -0.15 -36.83 -5.51
N ARG A 108 0.32 -36.02 -6.47
CA ARG A 108 -0.20 -35.92 -7.83
C ARG A 108 0.87 -36.32 -8.84
N GLU A 109 0.44 -36.98 -9.90
CA GLU A 109 1.33 -37.28 -11.04
C GLU A 109 1.57 -36.00 -11.87
N MET A 110 2.83 -35.72 -12.18
CA MET A 110 3.21 -34.61 -13.06
C MET A 110 2.85 -34.95 -14.50
N THR A 111 1.98 -34.18 -15.11
CA THR A 111 1.62 -34.34 -16.51
C THR A 111 2.71 -33.81 -17.43
N LYS A 112 2.84 -34.39 -18.64
CA LYS A 112 3.91 -34.07 -19.59
C LYS A 112 3.96 -32.58 -19.97
N ASN A 113 2.85 -31.88 -19.99
CA ASN A 113 2.83 -30.42 -20.28
C ASN A 113 3.49 -29.57 -19.17
N ASN A 114 3.60 -30.08 -17.93
CA ASN A 114 4.33 -29.38 -16.87
C ASN A 114 5.83 -29.30 -17.14
N GLU A 115 6.41 -30.21 -17.90
CA GLU A 115 7.83 -30.17 -18.29
C GLU A 115 8.18 -28.88 -19.04
N LYS A 116 7.22 -28.30 -19.77
CA LYS A 116 7.35 -27.01 -20.46
C LYS A 116 7.85 -25.90 -19.53
N GLN A 117 7.45 -25.92 -18.26
CA GLN A 117 7.89 -24.91 -17.28
C GLN A 117 9.40 -24.93 -17.04
N ALA A 118 10.04 -26.09 -17.19
CA ALA A 118 11.49 -26.25 -17.01
C ALA A 118 12.33 -25.91 -18.25
N TRP A 119 11.67 -25.62 -19.40
CA TRP A 119 12.39 -25.11 -20.58
C TRP A 119 12.58 -23.61 -20.45
N LEU A 120 13.82 -23.15 -20.48
CA LEU A 120 14.23 -21.76 -20.26
C LEU A 120 15.17 -21.30 -21.39
N PRO A 121 15.28 -19.99 -21.63
CA PRO A 121 16.27 -19.45 -22.57
C PRO A 121 17.68 -19.83 -22.17
N GLU A 122 18.47 -20.30 -23.13
CA GLU A 122 19.85 -20.75 -22.92
C GLU A 122 20.72 -19.63 -22.32
N GLY A 123 21.46 -19.97 -21.23
CA GLY A 123 22.35 -19.03 -20.55
C GLY A 123 21.64 -17.98 -19.68
N CYS A 124 20.36 -18.17 -19.34
CA CYS A 124 19.66 -17.29 -18.41
C CYS A 124 20.09 -17.55 -16.95
N THR A 125 19.95 -16.50 -16.14
CA THR A 125 19.95 -16.62 -14.67
C THR A 125 18.58 -17.09 -14.23
N VAL A 126 18.49 -18.24 -13.59
CA VAL A 126 17.22 -18.85 -13.18
C VAL A 126 16.80 -18.31 -11.81
N PHE A 127 15.57 -17.86 -11.71
CA PHE A 127 14.90 -17.50 -10.46
C PHE A 127 14.06 -18.68 -9.98
N THR A 128 14.58 -19.41 -8.98
CA THR A 128 13.90 -20.58 -8.45
C THR A 128 12.60 -20.18 -7.78
N ASN A 129 11.48 -20.77 -8.22
CA ASN A 129 10.18 -20.51 -7.62
C ASN A 129 9.97 -21.38 -6.38
N LEU A 130 10.09 -20.80 -5.19
CA LEU A 130 9.84 -21.48 -3.91
C LEU A 130 8.35 -21.48 -3.51
N TRP A 131 7.53 -20.70 -4.19
CA TRP A 131 6.11 -20.42 -3.87
C TRP A 131 5.13 -21.04 -4.86
N GLY A 132 5.65 -21.62 -5.95
CA GLY A 132 4.88 -22.24 -7.02
C GLY A 132 5.72 -23.17 -7.89
N THR A 133 5.28 -23.34 -9.12
CA THR A 133 5.88 -24.32 -10.04
C THR A 133 6.71 -23.68 -11.16
N ALA A 134 6.32 -22.54 -11.70
CA ALA A 134 6.97 -21.90 -12.83
C ALA A 134 8.19 -21.11 -12.39
N PRO A 135 9.43 -21.49 -12.76
CA PRO A 135 10.60 -20.66 -12.49
C PRO A 135 10.54 -19.36 -13.30
N GLY A 136 11.00 -18.27 -12.69
CA GLY A 136 11.33 -17.07 -13.42
C GLY A 136 12.76 -17.14 -13.95
N CYS A 137 13.15 -16.21 -14.78
CA CYS A 137 14.54 -16.08 -15.21
C CYS A 137 14.87 -14.69 -15.76
N ALA A 138 16.18 -14.40 -15.86
CA ALA A 138 16.68 -13.21 -16.51
C ALA A 138 17.79 -13.55 -17.50
N PHE A 139 17.88 -12.81 -18.59
CA PHE A 139 18.99 -12.91 -19.54
C PHE A 139 19.33 -11.54 -20.16
N GLU A 140 20.51 -11.44 -20.71
CA GLU A 140 20.95 -10.32 -21.52
C GLU A 140 21.04 -10.72 -22.99
N ALA A 141 20.50 -9.85 -23.86
CA ALA A 141 20.66 -9.98 -25.31
C ALA A 141 20.47 -8.61 -25.99
N TYR A 142 21.26 -8.34 -27.01
CA TYR A 142 21.26 -7.08 -27.77
C TYR A 142 21.44 -5.82 -26.90
N GLY A 143 22.19 -5.93 -25.80
CA GLY A 143 22.38 -4.84 -24.82
C GLY A 143 21.13 -4.50 -24.00
N LYS A 144 20.16 -5.41 -23.95
CA LYS A 144 18.94 -5.31 -23.13
C LYS A 144 18.89 -6.40 -22.09
N HIS A 145 18.34 -6.11 -20.93
CA HIS A 145 18.06 -7.08 -19.88
C HIS A 145 16.58 -7.49 -19.92
N VAL A 146 16.32 -8.77 -19.94
CA VAL A 146 14.97 -9.33 -20.01
C VAL A 146 14.72 -10.18 -18.77
N LEU A 147 13.68 -9.88 -18.03
CA LEU A 147 13.27 -10.62 -16.84
C LEU A 147 11.86 -11.20 -17.06
N MET A 148 11.64 -12.40 -16.62
CA MET A 148 10.36 -13.11 -16.69
C MET A 148 9.97 -13.58 -15.29
N LEU A 149 8.78 -13.15 -14.84
CA LEU A 149 8.23 -13.47 -13.53
C LEU A 149 6.87 -14.16 -13.70
N PRO A 150 6.46 -15.03 -12.76
CA PRO A 150 5.13 -15.64 -12.78
C PRO A 150 4.03 -14.60 -12.60
N GLY A 151 2.81 -14.91 -13.06
CA GLY A 151 1.66 -14.01 -12.94
C GLY A 151 0.98 -13.98 -11.57
N PRO A 152 0.81 -15.11 -10.86
CA PRO A 152 0.14 -15.08 -9.56
C PRO A 152 0.91 -14.24 -8.54
N PRO A 153 0.29 -13.21 -7.87
CA PRO A 153 0.98 -12.32 -6.93
C PRO A 153 1.68 -13.06 -5.78
N ARG A 154 1.14 -14.18 -5.31
CA ARG A 154 1.76 -15.02 -4.28
C ARG A 154 3.12 -15.60 -4.70
N GLU A 155 3.39 -15.71 -6.00
CA GLU A 155 4.63 -16.20 -6.59
C GLU A 155 5.51 -15.05 -7.09
N CYS A 156 4.89 -14.09 -7.78
CA CYS A 156 5.56 -12.91 -8.36
C CYS A 156 6.21 -12.02 -7.28
N ASN A 157 5.45 -11.69 -6.23
CA ASN A 157 5.90 -10.75 -5.21
C ASN A 157 7.18 -11.19 -4.47
N PRO A 158 7.26 -12.42 -3.93
CA PRO A 158 8.49 -12.87 -3.30
C PRO A 158 9.62 -13.10 -4.31
N MET A 159 9.35 -13.61 -5.51
CA MET A 159 10.38 -13.77 -6.55
C MET A 159 10.96 -12.42 -7.00
N TRP A 160 10.11 -11.39 -7.10
CA TRP A 160 10.56 -10.02 -7.33
C TRP A 160 11.56 -9.58 -6.26
N LYS A 161 11.20 -9.70 -4.98
CA LYS A 161 11.99 -9.23 -3.86
C LYS A 161 13.30 -10.00 -3.68
N GLU A 162 13.24 -11.34 -3.79
CA GLU A 162 14.37 -12.22 -3.43
C GLU A 162 15.30 -12.52 -4.61
N CYS A 163 14.81 -12.38 -5.86
CA CYS A 163 15.60 -12.75 -7.05
C CYS A 163 15.79 -11.58 -8.03
N ALA A 164 14.68 -10.97 -8.49
CA ALA A 164 14.74 -9.96 -9.55
C ALA A 164 15.35 -8.64 -9.08
N MET A 165 14.94 -8.11 -7.91
CA MET A 165 15.54 -6.91 -7.35
C MET A 165 17.05 -7.03 -7.11
N PRO A 166 17.58 -8.10 -6.48
CA PRO A 166 19.04 -8.30 -6.34
C PRO A 166 19.77 -8.42 -7.68
N TYR A 167 19.13 -9.00 -8.71
CA TYR A 167 19.69 -9.03 -10.05
C TYR A 167 19.81 -7.61 -10.64
N LEU A 168 18.74 -6.82 -10.57
CA LEU A 168 18.71 -5.45 -11.08
C LEU A 168 19.61 -4.50 -10.28
N TYR A 169 19.71 -4.70 -8.97
CA TYR A 169 20.61 -3.92 -8.10
C TYR A 169 22.07 -3.98 -8.61
N LYS A 170 22.53 -5.17 -9.02
CA LYS A 170 23.88 -5.34 -9.57
C LYS A 170 24.08 -4.59 -10.89
N LEU A 171 23.01 -4.34 -11.65
CA LEU A 171 23.05 -3.62 -12.92
C LEU A 171 22.97 -2.10 -12.75
N ALA A 172 22.28 -1.64 -11.72
CA ALA A 172 21.97 -0.20 -11.53
C ALA A 172 23.22 0.65 -11.19
N GLY A 173 24.34 0.03 -10.80
CA GLY A 173 25.63 0.70 -10.59
C GLY A 173 25.57 1.84 -9.58
N GLY A 174 24.96 1.60 -8.42
CA GLY A 174 24.83 2.58 -7.35
C GLY A 174 23.71 2.20 -6.38
N CYS A 175 23.64 2.89 -5.27
CA CYS A 175 22.61 2.72 -4.24
C CYS A 175 21.59 3.85 -4.35
N ILE A 176 20.31 3.52 -4.17
CA ILE A 176 19.24 4.49 -4.01
C ILE A 176 18.52 4.19 -2.71
N VAL A 177 18.34 5.22 -1.90
CA VAL A 177 17.60 5.16 -0.65
C VAL A 177 16.50 6.20 -0.70
N SER A 178 15.33 5.86 -0.19
CA SER A 178 14.19 6.77 -0.12
C SER A 178 13.58 6.73 1.27
N HIS A 179 13.23 7.90 1.80
CA HIS A 179 12.41 8.03 3.00
C HIS A 179 11.04 8.61 2.65
N ASN A 180 9.99 8.09 3.31
CA ASN A 180 8.62 8.56 3.15
C ASN A 180 8.18 9.30 4.41
N ILE A 181 8.04 10.60 4.33
CA ILE A 181 7.55 11.46 5.41
C ILE A 181 6.04 11.48 5.34
N ARG A 182 5.38 10.81 6.26
CA ARG A 182 3.93 10.63 6.31
C ARG A 182 3.24 11.84 6.94
N VAL A 183 2.18 12.34 6.28
CA VAL A 183 1.52 13.59 6.67
C VAL A 183 0.00 13.38 6.73
N PHE A 184 -0.61 13.88 7.81
CA PHE A 184 -2.06 13.94 7.95
C PHE A 184 -2.51 15.35 8.34
N GLY A 185 -3.53 15.86 7.67
CA GLY A 185 -4.09 17.21 7.91
C GLY A 185 -3.81 18.20 6.78
N LEU A 186 -2.80 17.94 5.94
CA LEU A 186 -2.50 18.73 4.75
C LEU A 186 -2.97 18.03 3.47
N GLY A 187 -3.42 18.82 2.49
CA GLY A 187 -3.63 18.37 1.12
C GLY A 187 -2.31 18.38 0.32
N GLU A 188 -2.28 17.60 -0.78
CA GLU A 188 -1.09 17.50 -1.66
C GLU A 188 -0.60 18.88 -2.15
N SER A 189 -1.51 19.72 -2.66
CA SER A 189 -1.14 21.05 -3.16
C SER A 189 -0.62 21.99 -2.07
N SER A 190 -1.12 21.85 -0.83
CA SER A 190 -0.62 22.64 0.31
C SER A 190 0.78 22.18 0.71
N MET A 191 1.02 20.87 0.73
CA MET A 191 2.33 20.29 1.00
C MET A 191 3.34 20.67 -0.10
N GLU A 192 2.94 20.58 -1.38
CA GLU A 192 3.77 21.01 -2.51
C GLU A 192 4.15 22.49 -2.39
N HIS A 193 3.19 23.36 -2.04
CA HIS A 193 3.45 24.78 -1.85
C HIS A 193 4.47 25.04 -0.74
N ILE A 194 4.37 24.34 0.40
CA ILE A 194 5.33 24.46 1.52
C ILE A 194 6.71 23.98 1.11
N LEU A 195 6.81 22.90 0.34
CA LEU A 195 8.06 22.26 -0.05
C LEU A 195 8.62 22.79 -1.38
N HIS A 196 7.94 23.70 -2.05
CA HIS A 196 8.24 24.15 -3.41
C HIS A 196 9.71 24.54 -3.62
N ASP A 197 10.22 25.43 -2.77
CA ASP A 197 11.60 25.92 -2.85
C ASP A 197 12.64 24.81 -2.68
N MET A 198 12.36 23.86 -1.80
CA MET A 198 13.22 22.69 -1.60
C MET A 198 13.19 21.78 -2.84
N MET A 199 12.01 21.55 -3.41
CA MET A 199 11.84 20.73 -4.60
C MET A 199 12.55 21.30 -5.82
N GLU A 200 12.51 22.62 -6.02
CA GLU A 200 13.20 23.28 -7.14
C GLU A 200 14.74 23.25 -7.00
N LYS A 201 15.24 23.43 -5.79
CA LYS A 201 16.68 23.52 -5.50
C LYS A 201 17.37 22.17 -5.41
N SER A 202 16.66 21.16 -4.93
CA SER A 202 17.22 19.83 -4.67
C SER A 202 17.18 18.92 -5.88
N LYS A 203 18.35 18.52 -6.37
CA LYS A 203 18.50 17.55 -7.47
C LYS A 203 18.85 16.16 -6.98
N ASN A 204 19.55 16.07 -5.88
CA ASN A 204 19.89 14.82 -5.18
C ASN A 204 20.18 15.18 -3.71
N PRO A 205 19.27 14.84 -2.80
CA PRO A 205 18.03 14.05 -2.98
C PRO A 205 16.94 14.76 -3.79
N THR A 206 16.07 14.00 -4.45
CA THR A 206 14.81 14.49 -5.03
C THR A 206 13.70 14.44 -3.99
N ILE A 207 12.75 15.38 -4.09
CA ILE A 207 11.57 15.45 -3.21
C ILE A 207 10.33 15.39 -4.08
N ALA A 208 9.40 14.49 -3.76
CA ALA A 208 8.15 14.33 -4.50
C ALA A 208 6.96 14.14 -3.55
N PRO A 209 5.91 14.99 -3.65
CA PRO A 209 4.67 14.82 -2.91
C PRO A 209 3.79 13.76 -3.55
N TYR A 210 3.05 13.03 -2.73
CA TYR A 210 2.09 12.01 -3.16
C TYR A 210 0.82 12.08 -2.30
N ALA A 211 -0.34 11.95 -2.95
CA ALA A 211 -1.62 11.81 -2.27
C ALA A 211 -2.06 10.34 -2.21
N LYS A 212 -2.63 9.96 -1.06
CA LYS A 212 -3.43 8.75 -0.85
C LYS A 212 -4.87 9.15 -0.51
N THR A 213 -5.74 8.17 -0.29
CA THR A 213 -7.18 8.40 -0.10
C THR A 213 -7.51 9.36 1.05
N SER A 214 -6.74 9.39 2.14
CA SER A 214 -7.00 10.22 3.32
C SER A 214 -5.75 10.88 3.91
N GLU A 215 -4.60 10.76 3.28
CA GLU A 215 -3.31 11.25 3.76
C GLU A 215 -2.41 11.63 2.58
N CYS A 216 -1.35 12.38 2.87
CA CYS A 216 -0.28 12.66 1.92
C CYS A 216 1.05 12.14 2.46
N PHE A 217 2.05 12.04 1.60
CA PHE A 217 3.42 11.82 2.02
C PHE A 217 4.40 12.50 1.05
N ALA A 218 5.52 12.95 1.58
CA ALA A 218 6.65 13.40 0.77
C ALA A 218 7.68 12.26 0.70
N ARG A 219 8.07 11.87 -0.50
CA ARG A 219 9.17 10.93 -0.72
C ARG A 219 10.43 11.73 -1.00
N VAL A 220 11.47 11.45 -0.23
CA VAL A 220 12.81 12.01 -0.41
C VAL A 220 13.72 10.87 -0.87
N THR A 221 14.35 11.02 -2.03
CA THR A 221 15.13 9.94 -2.67
C THR A 221 16.54 10.43 -3.00
N ALA A 222 17.56 9.76 -2.47
CA ALA A 222 18.96 10.00 -2.81
C ALA A 222 19.57 8.85 -3.60
N LYS A 223 20.53 9.20 -4.47
CA LYS A 223 21.36 8.24 -5.20
C LYS A 223 22.84 8.53 -4.90
N ALA A 224 23.60 7.48 -4.53
CA ALA A 224 25.05 7.54 -4.31
C ALA A 224 25.68 6.16 -4.56
N ASP A 225 26.98 6.02 -4.30
CA ASP A 225 27.68 4.74 -4.49
C ASP A 225 27.36 3.74 -3.36
N THR A 226 27.06 4.24 -2.15
CA THR A 226 26.72 3.41 -0.98
C THR A 226 25.47 3.88 -0.27
N THR A 227 24.87 2.98 0.52
CA THR A 227 23.71 3.29 1.38
C THR A 227 24.04 4.39 2.39
N GLU A 228 25.23 4.33 2.99
CA GLU A 228 25.68 5.31 3.96
C GLU A 228 25.84 6.72 3.36
N GLU A 229 26.24 6.81 2.11
CA GLU A 229 26.29 8.09 1.38
C GLU A 229 24.90 8.60 1.05
N CYS A 230 23.97 7.72 0.65
CA CYS A 230 22.58 8.11 0.48
C CYS A 230 21.97 8.67 1.77
N GLU A 231 22.17 7.98 2.90
CA GLU A 231 21.65 8.41 4.19
C GLU A 231 22.20 9.79 4.62
N LYS A 232 23.48 10.04 4.40
CA LYS A 232 24.08 11.37 4.67
C LYS A 232 23.46 12.49 3.84
N LEU A 233 23.01 12.19 2.62
CA LEU A 233 22.32 13.16 1.78
C LEU A 233 20.87 13.34 2.23
N LEU A 234 20.20 12.27 2.66
CA LEU A 234 18.79 12.26 3.04
C LEU A 234 18.52 12.90 4.40
N GLU A 235 19.35 12.60 5.42
CA GLU A 235 19.11 13.02 6.79
C GLU A 235 18.84 14.54 6.96
N PRO A 236 19.65 15.47 6.41
CA PRO A 236 19.41 16.90 6.57
C PRO A 236 18.11 17.35 5.88
N VAL A 237 17.79 16.78 4.72
CA VAL A 237 16.59 17.14 3.94
C VAL A 237 15.32 16.59 4.59
N VAL A 238 15.35 15.35 5.08
CA VAL A 238 14.23 14.76 5.82
C VAL A 238 13.95 15.58 7.10
N ARG A 239 14.98 15.94 7.84
CA ARG A 239 14.84 16.75 9.05
C ARG A 239 14.21 18.12 8.75
N GLU A 240 14.70 18.82 7.72
CA GLU A 240 14.15 20.11 7.30
C GLU A 240 12.68 20.02 6.92
N ILE A 241 12.28 18.96 6.15
CA ILE A 241 10.88 18.74 5.78
C ILE A 241 10.01 18.45 7.01
N VAL A 242 10.49 17.64 7.96
CA VAL A 242 9.79 17.37 9.22
C VAL A 242 9.59 18.65 10.03
N GLU A 243 10.59 19.50 10.11
CA GLU A 243 10.50 20.80 10.81
C GLU A 243 9.49 21.74 10.11
N LEU A 244 9.50 21.82 8.78
CA LEU A 244 8.58 22.68 8.01
C LEU A 244 7.11 22.22 8.10
N LEU A 245 6.86 20.92 8.08
CA LEU A 245 5.52 20.35 8.13
C LEU A 245 5.01 20.18 9.58
N GLY A 246 5.90 20.19 10.57
CA GLY A 246 5.60 20.21 12.00
C GLY A 246 4.66 19.08 12.44
N ASP A 247 3.64 19.43 13.22
CA ASP A 247 2.70 18.47 13.81
C ASP A 247 1.85 17.69 12.79
N ASP A 248 1.84 18.10 11.53
CA ASP A 248 1.14 17.35 10.48
C ASP A 248 1.92 16.10 10.06
N VAL A 249 3.23 16.02 10.35
CA VAL A 249 4.01 14.78 10.20
C VAL A 249 3.65 13.81 11.30
N TYR A 250 3.23 12.60 10.93
CA TYR A 250 2.95 11.55 11.89
C TYR A 250 4.01 10.46 11.96
N GLY A 251 4.98 10.46 11.04
CA GLY A 251 6.13 9.58 11.07
C GLY A 251 6.95 9.59 9.78
N VAL A 252 8.16 9.07 9.87
CA VAL A 252 9.05 8.79 8.74
C VAL A 252 9.19 7.29 8.61
N ASP A 253 8.96 6.75 7.41
CA ASP A 253 9.00 5.33 7.08
C ASP A 253 8.12 4.43 7.96
N VAL A 254 7.03 4.99 8.46
CA VAL A 254 6.01 4.24 9.20
C VAL A 254 4.95 3.67 8.24
N ASP A 255 4.39 2.53 8.59
CA ASP A 255 3.43 1.84 7.72
C ASP A 255 2.11 2.60 7.60
N SER A 256 1.56 3.04 8.75
CA SER A 256 0.26 3.70 8.81
C SER A 256 0.06 4.51 10.09
N LEU A 257 -0.95 5.38 10.07
CA LEU A 257 -1.33 6.17 11.25
C LEU A 257 -1.85 5.28 12.39
N GLU A 258 -2.58 4.21 12.07
CA GLU A 258 -3.04 3.21 13.05
C GLU A 258 -1.89 2.46 13.72
N GLN A 259 -0.80 2.17 12.99
CA GLN A 259 0.40 1.58 13.56
C GLN A 259 1.06 2.52 14.55
N VAL A 260 1.26 3.80 14.16
CA VAL A 260 1.86 4.82 15.03
C VAL A 260 1.05 5.00 16.33
N VAL A 261 -0.28 5.05 16.21
CA VAL A 261 -1.16 5.13 17.39
C VAL A 261 -1.06 3.87 18.24
N GLY A 262 -1.04 2.69 17.62
CA GLY A 262 -0.90 1.41 18.32
C GLY A 262 0.41 1.31 19.10
N ASP A 263 1.51 1.74 18.51
CA ASP A 263 2.83 1.72 19.15
C ASP A 263 2.89 2.69 20.34
N GLY A 264 2.37 3.92 20.18
CA GLY A 264 2.28 4.88 21.28
C GLY A 264 1.38 4.41 22.43
N LEU A 265 0.27 3.72 22.13
CA LEU A 265 -0.59 3.13 23.15
C LEU A 265 0.12 2.00 23.93
N ARG A 266 0.87 1.15 23.22
CA ARG A 266 1.67 0.09 23.86
C ARG A 266 2.75 0.67 24.76
N GLU A 267 3.50 1.64 24.28
CA GLU A 267 4.58 2.29 25.01
C GLU A 267 4.07 2.91 26.32
N LYS A 268 2.90 3.56 26.28
CA LYS A 268 2.28 4.15 27.46
C LYS A 268 1.45 3.19 28.30
N GLY A 269 1.24 1.96 27.85
CA GLY A 269 0.40 0.96 28.52
C GLY A 269 -1.08 1.33 28.58
N LEU A 270 -1.56 2.19 27.66
CA LEU A 270 -2.93 2.70 27.65
C LEU A 270 -3.87 1.80 26.85
N LYS A 271 -5.12 1.70 27.31
CA LYS A 271 -6.19 0.92 26.68
C LYS A 271 -7.18 1.83 25.95
N LEU A 272 -7.58 1.41 24.75
CA LEU A 272 -8.47 2.14 23.84
C LEU A 272 -9.80 1.42 23.65
N ALA A 273 -10.89 2.19 23.68
CA ALA A 273 -12.22 1.75 23.25
C ALA A 273 -12.84 2.78 22.29
N VAL A 274 -13.68 2.32 21.33
CA VAL A 274 -14.27 3.20 20.34
C VAL A 274 -15.79 3.06 20.24
N ALA A 275 -16.49 4.18 20.03
CA ALA A 275 -17.92 4.23 19.78
C ALA A 275 -18.15 4.84 18.39
N GLU A 276 -18.69 4.06 17.47
CA GLU A 276 -18.84 4.43 16.08
C GLU A 276 -20.32 4.51 15.69
N SER A 277 -20.70 5.61 14.99
CA SER A 277 -22.01 5.73 14.36
C SER A 277 -21.85 5.69 12.83
N CYS A 278 -21.59 6.81 12.18
CA CYS A 278 -21.50 6.88 10.71
C CYS A 278 -20.32 6.10 10.11
N THR A 279 -19.27 5.82 10.87
CA THR A 279 -18.12 5.01 10.44
C THR A 279 -18.42 3.52 10.49
N GLY A 280 -19.37 3.07 11.34
CA GLY A 280 -19.92 1.71 11.30
C GLY A 280 -18.90 0.60 11.45
N GLY A 281 -17.93 0.73 12.38
CA GLY A 281 -16.88 -0.23 12.62
C GLY A 281 -15.60 -0.03 11.83
N LEU A 282 -15.49 1.04 11.02
CA LEU A 282 -14.31 1.29 10.19
C LEU A 282 -13.06 1.63 11.02
N LEU A 283 -13.22 2.40 12.10
CA LEU A 283 -12.10 2.69 13.01
C LEU A 283 -11.65 1.43 13.74
N SER A 284 -12.61 0.64 14.25
CA SER A 284 -12.34 -0.68 14.84
C SER A 284 -11.59 -1.60 13.86
N LYS A 285 -12.04 -1.66 12.61
CA LYS A 285 -11.40 -2.45 11.54
C LYS A 285 -9.95 -2.02 11.34
N ARG A 286 -9.68 -0.72 11.19
CA ARG A 286 -8.33 -0.20 10.98
C ARG A 286 -7.40 -0.51 12.16
N ILE A 287 -7.88 -0.37 13.40
CA ILE A 287 -7.12 -0.73 14.60
C ILE A 287 -6.78 -2.22 14.60
N THR A 288 -7.74 -3.07 14.23
CA THR A 288 -7.56 -4.52 14.21
C THR A 288 -6.79 -5.05 13.02
N ASP A 289 -6.52 -4.25 12.00
CA ASP A 289 -5.57 -4.59 10.92
C ASP A 289 -4.11 -4.60 11.41
N VAL A 290 -3.83 -3.94 12.55
CA VAL A 290 -2.50 -3.91 13.17
C VAL A 290 -2.29 -5.17 14.00
N PRO A 291 -1.33 -6.05 13.67
CA PRO A 291 -1.04 -7.23 14.46
C PRO A 291 -0.67 -6.89 15.92
N GLY A 292 -1.20 -7.65 16.86
CA GLY A 292 -0.98 -7.42 18.29
C GLY A 292 -1.81 -6.27 18.87
N CYS A 293 -2.84 -5.78 18.19
CA CYS A 293 -3.73 -4.73 18.69
C CYS A 293 -4.47 -5.12 19.98
N SER A 294 -4.59 -6.41 20.30
CA SER A 294 -5.16 -6.92 21.57
C SER A 294 -4.46 -6.39 22.81
N ASP A 295 -3.21 -5.92 22.67
CA ASP A 295 -2.45 -5.35 23.79
C ASP A 295 -3.02 -4.02 24.26
N TYR A 296 -3.72 -3.27 23.40
CA TYR A 296 -4.25 -1.93 23.72
C TYR A 296 -5.72 -1.73 23.35
N TYR A 297 -6.27 -2.49 22.42
CA TYR A 297 -7.65 -2.33 21.97
C TYR A 297 -8.60 -3.28 22.71
N LEU A 298 -9.51 -2.73 23.53
CA LEU A 298 -10.47 -3.51 24.29
C LEU A 298 -11.73 -3.86 23.49
N GLY A 299 -12.05 -3.05 22.48
CA GLY A 299 -13.22 -3.27 21.65
C GLY A 299 -13.93 -2.00 21.23
N GLY A 300 -15.07 -2.17 20.54
CA GLY A 300 -15.85 -1.03 20.05
C GLY A 300 -17.35 -1.30 20.03
N VAL A 301 -18.13 -0.22 20.08
CA VAL A 301 -19.59 -0.24 19.99
C VAL A 301 -20.05 0.49 18.74
N CYS A 302 -20.65 -0.23 17.79
CA CYS A 302 -21.37 0.36 16.67
C CYS A 302 -22.74 0.87 17.13
N SER A 303 -22.79 2.10 17.62
CA SER A 303 -23.99 2.74 18.17
C SER A 303 -24.79 3.47 17.07
N TYR A 304 -25.33 2.73 16.09
CA TYR A 304 -25.98 3.33 14.93
C TYR A 304 -27.34 3.95 15.30
N ALA A 305 -28.17 3.26 16.11
CA ALA A 305 -29.43 3.76 16.61
C ALA A 305 -29.25 4.60 17.89
N ASN A 306 -30.18 5.53 18.14
CA ASN A 306 -30.16 6.38 19.34
C ASN A 306 -30.34 5.57 20.63
N GLU A 307 -31.14 4.51 20.58
CA GLU A 307 -31.35 3.60 21.72
C GLU A 307 -30.02 2.94 22.16
N VAL A 308 -29.15 2.57 21.22
CA VAL A 308 -27.84 2.02 21.51
C VAL A 308 -26.93 3.08 22.14
N LYS A 309 -26.98 4.33 21.63
CA LYS A 309 -26.25 5.44 22.25
C LYS A 309 -26.64 5.64 23.71
N MET A 310 -27.95 5.60 24.00
CA MET A 310 -28.46 5.77 25.36
C MET A 310 -28.15 4.55 26.25
N ASN A 311 -28.54 3.36 25.80
CA ASN A 311 -28.55 2.18 26.65
C ASN A 311 -27.16 1.57 26.89
N VAL A 312 -26.25 1.70 25.93
CA VAL A 312 -24.89 1.11 26.00
C VAL A 312 -23.85 2.14 26.38
N LEU A 313 -23.93 3.34 25.80
CA LEU A 313 -22.93 4.39 25.99
C LEU A 313 -23.35 5.46 27.01
N GLY A 314 -24.57 5.42 27.50
CA GLY A 314 -25.08 6.39 28.48
C GLY A 314 -25.26 7.80 27.94
N VAL A 315 -25.42 7.96 26.62
CA VAL A 315 -25.77 9.26 26.03
C VAL A 315 -27.12 9.70 26.56
N ARG A 316 -27.20 10.93 27.07
CA ARG A 316 -28.43 11.41 27.71
C ARG A 316 -29.52 11.67 26.66
N LYS A 317 -30.73 11.23 26.98
CA LYS A 317 -31.92 11.49 26.12
C LYS A 317 -32.09 12.97 25.82
N GLU A 318 -31.91 13.81 26.82
CA GLU A 318 -32.00 15.28 26.69
C GLU A 318 -31.01 15.81 25.64
N THR A 319 -29.78 15.29 25.60
CA THR A 319 -28.79 15.67 24.57
C THR A 319 -29.29 15.32 23.18
N LEU A 320 -29.84 14.12 23.00
CA LEU A 320 -30.38 13.69 21.70
C LEU A 320 -31.61 14.51 21.29
N ASP A 321 -32.45 14.90 22.25
CA ASP A 321 -33.67 15.68 21.98
C ASP A 321 -33.38 17.16 21.69
N THR A 322 -32.31 17.75 22.23
CA THR A 322 -31.95 19.16 22.06
C THR A 322 -30.98 19.42 20.92
N VAL A 323 -29.76 18.85 21.00
CA VAL A 323 -28.71 19.07 20.00
C VAL A 323 -28.62 17.95 18.96
N GLY A 324 -29.31 16.83 19.21
CA GLY A 324 -29.42 15.69 18.29
C GLY A 324 -28.22 14.78 18.27
N ALA A 325 -28.37 13.66 17.57
CA ALA A 325 -27.35 12.62 17.48
C ALA A 325 -26.04 13.07 16.81
N VAL A 326 -26.09 14.10 15.95
CA VAL A 326 -24.92 14.65 15.26
C VAL A 326 -24.58 16.00 15.89
N SER A 327 -23.76 15.95 16.94
CA SER A 327 -23.30 17.11 17.71
C SER A 327 -22.02 16.80 18.44
N ALA A 328 -21.31 17.82 18.91
CA ALA A 328 -20.11 17.68 19.73
C ALA A 328 -20.42 16.96 21.05
N GLU A 329 -21.51 17.38 21.71
CA GLU A 329 -21.96 16.84 22.98
C GLU A 329 -22.28 15.34 22.89
N THR A 330 -22.90 14.91 21.80
CA THR A 330 -23.16 13.48 21.56
C THR A 330 -21.85 12.70 21.36
N ALA A 331 -20.92 13.24 20.56
CA ALA A 331 -19.62 12.59 20.34
C ALA A 331 -18.81 12.45 21.65
N GLU A 332 -18.83 13.50 22.49
CA GLU A 332 -18.16 13.51 23.81
C GLU A 332 -18.78 12.49 24.76
N GLN A 333 -20.11 12.44 24.84
CA GLN A 333 -20.79 11.45 25.68
C GLN A 333 -20.56 10.02 25.18
N MET A 334 -20.52 9.81 23.85
CA MET A 334 -20.16 8.51 23.28
C MET A 334 -18.72 8.11 23.64
N ALA A 335 -17.76 9.04 23.57
CA ALA A 335 -16.37 8.80 23.91
C ALA A 335 -16.19 8.41 25.38
N ALA A 336 -16.69 9.21 26.31
CA ALA A 336 -16.64 8.91 27.75
C ALA A 336 -17.42 7.63 28.07
N GLY A 337 -18.58 7.44 27.44
CA GLY A 337 -19.45 6.29 27.64
C GLY A 337 -18.79 4.97 27.25
N VAL A 338 -18.10 4.90 26.12
CA VAL A 338 -17.42 3.67 25.66
C VAL A 338 -16.20 3.36 26.52
N ALA A 339 -15.42 4.38 26.91
CA ALA A 339 -14.31 4.20 27.84
C ALA A 339 -14.78 3.58 29.16
N LYS A 340 -15.83 4.14 29.75
CA LYS A 340 -16.44 3.60 30.97
C LYS A 340 -17.02 2.20 30.79
N ALA A 341 -17.74 1.95 29.71
CA ALA A 341 -18.42 0.67 29.46
C ALA A 341 -17.43 -0.49 29.29
N LEU A 342 -16.28 -0.23 28.69
CA LEU A 342 -15.26 -1.24 28.41
C LEU A 342 -14.06 -1.19 29.37
N GLY A 343 -14.00 -0.21 30.29
CA GLY A 343 -12.88 -0.06 31.22
C GLY A 343 -11.58 0.39 30.55
N ALA A 344 -11.70 1.22 29.51
CA ALA A 344 -10.56 1.76 28.77
C ALA A 344 -10.10 3.10 29.34
N ASP A 345 -8.81 3.40 29.16
CA ASP A 345 -8.20 4.68 29.54
C ASP A 345 -8.59 5.79 28.55
N ILE A 346 -8.78 5.42 27.29
CA ILE A 346 -9.12 6.31 26.18
C ILE A 346 -10.42 5.85 25.51
N GLY A 347 -11.34 6.76 25.33
CA GLY A 347 -12.56 6.54 24.56
C GLY A 347 -12.63 7.43 23.34
N VAL A 348 -13.08 6.87 22.23
CA VAL A 348 -13.35 7.62 21.00
C VAL A 348 -14.83 7.59 20.68
N GLY A 349 -15.42 8.74 20.35
CA GLY A 349 -16.80 8.87 19.90
C GLY A 349 -16.86 9.51 18.51
N ILE A 350 -17.51 8.85 17.54
CA ILE A 350 -17.70 9.36 16.18
C ILE A 350 -19.17 9.35 15.83
N THR A 351 -19.71 10.54 15.51
CA THR A 351 -21.10 10.67 15.04
C THR A 351 -21.18 11.65 13.88
N GLY A 352 -22.04 11.39 12.89
CA GLY A 352 -22.11 12.25 11.72
C GLY A 352 -23.06 11.75 10.62
N ILE A 353 -23.13 12.50 9.53
CA ILE A 353 -23.92 12.24 8.33
C ILE A 353 -23.00 11.98 7.16
N ALA A 354 -22.67 10.71 6.91
CA ALA A 354 -21.75 10.35 5.83
C ALA A 354 -22.34 10.51 4.41
N GLY A 355 -23.67 10.58 4.28
CA GLY A 355 -24.33 10.72 2.99
C GLY A 355 -24.68 9.38 2.29
N PRO A 356 -25.22 9.40 1.05
CA PRO A 356 -25.53 10.61 0.25
C PRO A 356 -26.75 11.40 0.74
N GLY A 357 -27.64 10.79 1.55
CA GLY A 357 -28.82 11.43 2.15
C GLY A 357 -28.65 11.73 3.63
N GLY A 358 -29.75 12.23 4.26
CA GLY A 358 -29.82 12.47 5.71
C GLY A 358 -29.31 13.84 6.17
N GLY A 359 -28.80 14.67 5.28
CA GLY A 359 -28.41 16.04 5.60
C GLY A 359 -29.63 16.99 5.65
N THR A 360 -29.51 18.04 6.47
CA THR A 360 -30.38 19.19 6.53
C THR A 360 -29.58 20.46 6.27
N GLU A 361 -30.25 21.62 6.17
CA GLU A 361 -29.55 22.91 6.00
C GLU A 361 -28.59 23.18 7.17
N ASP A 362 -29.04 22.93 8.42
CA ASP A 362 -28.22 23.13 9.62
C ASP A 362 -27.15 22.01 9.83
N LYS A 363 -27.42 20.82 9.34
CA LYS A 363 -26.53 19.66 9.46
C LYS A 363 -26.33 18.99 8.10
N PRO A 364 -25.46 19.57 7.25
CA PRO A 364 -25.29 19.09 5.89
C PRO A 364 -24.61 17.70 5.84
N THR A 365 -24.84 16.99 4.76
CA THR A 365 -24.11 15.75 4.44
C THR A 365 -22.61 15.99 4.51
N GLY A 366 -21.89 15.05 5.12
CA GLY A 366 -20.45 15.13 5.34
C GLY A 366 -20.05 15.79 6.67
N LEU A 367 -21.03 16.25 7.47
CA LEU A 367 -20.77 16.73 8.82
C LEU A 367 -20.52 15.55 9.77
N VAL A 368 -19.37 15.58 10.45
CA VAL A 368 -19.00 14.58 11.45
C VAL A 368 -18.38 15.26 12.65
N TYR A 369 -18.74 14.82 13.84
CA TYR A 369 -18.08 15.16 15.10
C TYR A 369 -17.30 13.93 15.60
N ILE A 370 -16.04 14.18 15.95
CA ILE A 370 -15.11 13.18 16.46
C ILE A 370 -14.60 13.70 17.79
N SER A 371 -14.71 12.91 18.84
CA SER A 371 -14.22 13.24 20.17
C SER A 371 -13.35 12.12 20.72
N VAL A 372 -12.23 12.49 21.33
CA VAL A 372 -11.38 11.61 22.14
C VAL A 372 -11.51 12.04 23.58
N TRP A 373 -11.85 11.11 24.48
CA TRP A 373 -11.83 11.30 25.92
C TRP A 373 -10.60 10.62 26.52
N TYR A 374 -9.85 11.37 27.31
CA TYR A 374 -8.70 10.88 28.05
C TYR A 374 -8.48 11.72 29.30
N ASP A 375 -8.28 11.09 30.45
CA ASP A 375 -8.00 11.72 31.74
C ASP A 375 -8.96 12.88 32.09
N GLY A 376 -10.27 12.66 31.89
CA GLY A 376 -11.33 13.63 32.19
C GLY A 376 -11.44 14.76 31.17
N LYS A 377 -10.63 14.81 30.11
CA LYS A 377 -10.63 15.85 29.08
C LYS A 377 -11.22 15.32 27.78
N PHE A 378 -11.80 16.23 27.01
CA PHE A 378 -12.29 15.97 25.65
C PHE A 378 -11.46 16.73 24.63
N PHE A 379 -11.09 16.05 23.56
CA PHE A 379 -10.48 16.61 22.38
C PHE A 379 -11.44 16.39 21.22
N THR A 380 -12.22 17.41 20.92
CA THR A 380 -13.33 17.30 19.96
C THR A 380 -13.05 18.09 18.69
N ARG A 381 -13.27 17.47 17.53
CA ARG A 381 -13.11 18.08 16.21
C ARG A 381 -14.40 17.97 15.41
N LYS A 382 -14.84 19.08 14.83
CA LYS A 382 -15.87 19.14 13.80
C LYS A 382 -15.22 18.99 12.45
N MET A 383 -15.73 18.07 11.63
CA MET A 383 -15.27 17.82 10.27
C MET A 383 -16.45 18.04 9.31
N GLN A 384 -16.18 18.70 8.17
CA GLN A 384 -17.11 18.83 7.07
C GLN A 384 -16.41 18.40 5.78
N SER A 385 -16.99 17.44 5.05
CA SER A 385 -16.42 16.92 3.80
C SER A 385 -17.51 16.69 2.76
N SER A 386 -17.26 17.09 1.52
CA SER A 386 -18.13 16.87 0.37
C SER A 386 -17.71 15.69 -0.52
N LEU A 387 -16.74 14.88 -0.09
CA LEU A 387 -16.05 13.90 -0.93
C LEU A 387 -16.77 12.56 -1.07
N GLY A 388 -18.02 12.45 -0.63
CA GLY A 388 -18.82 11.24 -0.68
C GLY A 388 -18.64 10.31 0.53
N ARG A 389 -19.59 9.38 0.70
CA ARG A 389 -19.74 8.54 1.91
C ARG A 389 -18.48 7.84 2.36
N ASP A 390 -17.80 7.16 1.47
CA ASP A 390 -16.63 6.36 1.85
C ASP A 390 -15.45 7.24 2.30
N ARG A 391 -15.20 8.34 1.59
CA ARG A 391 -14.16 9.30 1.98
C ARG A 391 -14.47 10.03 3.28
N VAL A 392 -15.74 10.40 3.52
CA VAL A 392 -16.17 10.97 4.81
C VAL A 392 -15.87 10.02 5.96
N ARG A 393 -16.21 8.74 5.82
CA ARG A 393 -15.95 7.70 6.83
C ARG A 393 -14.45 7.49 7.06
N MET A 394 -13.68 7.37 5.98
CA MET A 394 -12.21 7.21 6.06
C MET A 394 -11.56 8.42 6.75
N GLN A 395 -11.92 9.63 6.36
CA GLN A 395 -11.38 10.86 6.94
C GLN A 395 -11.76 11.00 8.43
N ALA A 396 -12.99 10.62 8.82
CA ALA A 396 -13.42 10.62 10.22
C ALA A 396 -12.60 9.65 11.08
N ALA A 397 -12.34 8.43 10.58
CA ALA A 397 -11.52 7.45 11.27
C ALA A 397 -10.05 7.93 11.38
N SER A 398 -9.48 8.50 10.31
CA SER A 398 -8.12 9.07 10.35
C SER A 398 -8.02 10.25 11.32
N THR A 399 -9.05 11.13 11.34
CA THR A 399 -9.10 12.25 12.30
C THR A 399 -9.13 11.76 13.74
N ALA A 400 -9.83 10.67 14.04
CA ALA A 400 -9.84 10.08 15.38
C ALA A 400 -8.45 9.59 15.82
N LEU A 401 -7.74 8.90 14.93
CA LEU A 401 -6.38 8.45 15.19
C LEU A 401 -5.41 9.63 15.37
N ASP A 402 -5.54 10.67 14.55
CA ASP A 402 -4.70 11.85 14.64
C ASP A 402 -4.95 12.65 15.94
N LEU A 403 -6.20 12.72 16.41
CA LEU A 403 -6.51 13.31 17.71
C LEU A 403 -5.85 12.56 18.86
N ILE A 404 -5.83 11.22 18.82
CA ILE A 404 -5.11 10.42 19.81
C ILE A 404 -3.62 10.75 19.77
N ARG A 405 -3.02 10.72 18.57
CA ARG A 405 -1.60 11.01 18.37
C ARG A 405 -1.21 12.38 18.92
N ARG A 406 -1.94 13.43 18.55
CA ARG A 406 -1.60 14.82 18.88
C ARG A 406 -1.81 15.22 20.34
N HIS A 407 -2.68 14.52 21.04
CA HIS A 407 -3.11 14.95 22.37
C HIS A 407 -2.72 13.98 23.50
N ILE A 408 -2.30 12.77 23.13
CA ILE A 408 -1.97 11.74 24.13
C ILE A 408 -0.48 11.39 24.10
N PHE A 409 0.17 11.56 22.95
CA PHE A 409 1.59 11.29 22.78
C PHE A 409 2.39 12.59 22.61
#